data_ac9950e7beb65b70c645d0df906144cc
#
_entry.id   ac9950e7beb65b70c645d0df906144cc
#
_cell.length_a   1.000
_cell.length_b   1.000
_cell.length_c   1.000
_cell.angle_alpha   90.00
_cell.angle_beta   90.00
_cell.angle_gamma   90.00
#
_symmetry.space_group_name_H-M   'P 1'
#
loop_
_entity.id
_entity.type
_entity.pdbx_description
1 polymer ?
#
loop_
_entity_poly.entity_id
_entity_poly.type
_entity_poly.pdbx_seq_one_letter_code
_entity_poly.pdbx_strand_id
1 'polypeptide(L)'
;MKRPVLSSLILAFLLHASRPIFGAQPAADRPNIVFILADDLGHGDVGCYGARHIRTPNIDRIAAEGMKFTNFYVAQPVCTASRAALLSGCYSNRVGMVGALNHTSPTGIHPREKLISSLLKEHGYATAAYGK
;
A
#
# COMPACT_ATOMS: atom_id res chain seq x y z
N MET A 1 52.93 -40.09 21.84
CA MET A 1 52.40 -39.52 20.58
C MET A 1 51.07 -38.84 20.88
N LYS A 2 51.09 -37.51 21.03
CA LYS A 2 49.88 -36.66 21.27
C LYS A 2 49.55 -35.95 19.99
N ARG A 3 48.41 -36.24 19.40
CA ARG A 3 47.90 -35.59 18.18
C ARG A 3 47.22 -34.25 18.54
N PRO A 4 47.36 -33.19 17.77
CA PRO A 4 46.84 -31.87 18.10
C PRO A 4 45.33 -31.78 17.77
N VAL A 5 44.56 -31.54 18.83
CA VAL A 5 43.07 -31.27 18.77
C VAL A 5 42.76 -29.87 18.27
N LEU A 6 43.79 -29.09 17.92
CA LEU A 6 43.65 -27.65 17.61
C LEU A 6 43.17 -27.37 16.17
N SER A 7 43.28 -28.33 15.23
CA SER A 7 42.92 -28.12 13.82
C SER A 7 41.42 -28.21 13.53
N SER A 8 40.64 -28.89 14.37
CA SER A 8 39.19 -29.07 14.14
C SER A 8 38.35 -27.90 14.59
N LEU A 9 38.83 -27.05 15.50
CA LEU A 9 38.09 -25.87 15.98
C LEU A 9 38.16 -24.67 15.05
N ILE A 10 39.19 -24.53 14.23
CA ILE A 10 39.37 -23.44 13.29
C ILE A 10 38.46 -23.63 12.05
N LEU A 11 38.25 -24.88 11.63
CA LEU A 11 37.39 -25.17 10.47
C LEU A 11 35.89 -24.96 10.76
N ALA A 12 35.46 -25.14 12.02
CA ALA A 12 34.06 -24.89 12.42
C ALA A 12 33.70 -23.39 12.50
N PHE A 13 34.71 -22.53 12.72
CA PHE A 13 34.46 -21.08 12.81
C PHE A 13 34.34 -20.39 11.44
N LEU A 14 34.93 -20.98 10.40
CA LEU A 14 34.88 -20.44 9.04
C LEU A 14 33.57 -20.77 8.27
N LEU A 15 32.78 -21.74 8.73
CA LEU A 15 31.50 -22.12 8.11
C LEU A 15 30.30 -21.26 8.57
N HIS A 16 30.47 -20.40 9.57
CA HIS A 16 29.37 -19.57 10.11
C HIS A 16 29.38 -18.12 9.59
N ALA A 17 30.32 -17.76 8.71
CA ALA A 17 30.48 -16.38 8.23
C ALA A 17 29.74 -16.04 6.93
N SER A 18 29.00 -16.97 6.32
CA SER A 18 28.18 -16.69 5.13
C SER A 18 26.72 -16.49 5.49
N ARG A 19 26.42 -15.48 6.33
CA ARG A 19 25.08 -14.90 6.32
C ARG A 19 24.93 -14.11 5.02
N PRO A 20 23.92 -14.38 4.18
CA PRO A 20 23.64 -13.51 3.08
C PRO A 20 23.35 -12.13 3.68
N ILE A 21 24.22 -11.17 3.43
CA ILE A 21 23.88 -9.75 3.61
C ILE A 21 22.75 -9.53 2.62
N PHE A 22 21.53 -9.43 3.10
CA PHE A 22 20.43 -8.89 2.32
C PHE A 22 20.87 -7.47 1.95
N GLY A 23 21.57 -7.36 0.84
CA GLY A 23 21.92 -6.08 0.25
C GLY A 23 20.62 -5.33 0.00
N ALA A 24 20.55 -4.09 0.42
CA ALA A 24 19.47 -3.20 0.02
C ALA A 24 19.37 -3.25 -1.50
N GLN A 25 18.23 -3.71 -2.02
CA GLN A 25 17.99 -3.80 -3.45
C GLN A 25 18.20 -2.41 -4.08
N PRO A 26 18.90 -2.30 -5.21
CA PRO A 26 19.14 -1.00 -5.82
C PRO A 26 17.83 -0.25 -6.04
N ALA A 27 17.83 1.06 -5.83
CA ALA A 27 16.65 1.92 -5.96
C ALA A 27 16.01 1.88 -7.37
N ALA A 28 16.71 1.34 -8.37
CA ALA A 28 16.25 1.18 -9.75
C ALA A 28 15.13 0.13 -9.96
N ASP A 29 14.92 -0.78 -9.01
CA ASP A 29 13.91 -1.85 -9.12
C ASP A 29 12.58 -1.55 -8.41
N ARG A 30 12.40 -0.32 -7.91
CA ARG A 30 11.16 0.04 -7.22
C ARG A 30 10.12 0.54 -8.23
N PRO A 31 8.95 -0.10 -8.33
CA PRO A 31 7.92 0.35 -9.25
C PRO A 31 7.34 1.71 -8.83
N ASN A 32 6.97 2.54 -9.79
CA ASN A 32 6.13 3.70 -9.52
C ASN A 32 4.73 3.22 -9.13
N ILE A 33 4.12 3.90 -8.15
CA ILE A 33 2.79 3.58 -7.65
C ILE A 33 1.86 4.74 -7.99
N VAL A 34 0.85 4.48 -8.82
CA VAL A 34 -0.21 5.44 -9.13
C VAL A 34 -1.51 4.89 -8.56
N PHE A 35 -2.09 5.62 -7.62
CA PHE A 35 -3.38 5.29 -7.04
C PHE A 35 -4.45 6.26 -7.54
N ILE A 36 -5.48 5.73 -8.21
CA ILE A 36 -6.59 6.51 -8.75
C ILE A 36 -7.84 6.14 -7.96
N LEU A 37 -8.40 7.11 -7.23
CA LEU A 37 -9.63 6.95 -6.46
C LEU A 37 -10.74 7.78 -7.10
N ALA A 38 -11.74 7.13 -7.65
CA ALA A 38 -12.93 7.79 -8.13
C ALA A 38 -13.87 8.15 -6.96
N ASP A 39 -14.50 9.32 -7.04
CA ASP A 39 -15.48 9.80 -6.07
C ASP A 39 -16.87 9.37 -6.54
N ASP A 40 -17.62 8.67 -5.68
CA ASP A 40 -18.99 8.21 -5.91
C ASP A 40 -19.20 7.35 -7.19
N LEU A 41 -18.16 6.67 -7.67
CA LEU A 41 -18.28 5.76 -8.80
C LEU A 41 -18.87 4.42 -8.36
N GLY A 42 -20.01 4.07 -8.91
CA GLY A 42 -20.67 2.80 -8.64
C GLY A 42 -20.07 1.63 -9.41
N HIS A 43 -20.22 0.44 -8.87
CA HIS A 43 -19.77 -0.80 -9.50
C HIS A 43 -20.38 -0.98 -10.93
N GLY A 44 -21.65 -0.59 -11.10
CA GLY A 44 -22.34 -0.65 -12.40
C GLY A 44 -22.00 0.47 -13.38
N ASP A 45 -21.10 1.38 -13.03
CA ASP A 45 -20.77 2.57 -13.85
C ASP A 45 -19.53 2.33 -14.74
N VAL A 46 -18.88 1.18 -14.64
CA VAL A 46 -17.71 0.86 -15.46
C VAL A 46 -17.95 -0.40 -16.30
N GLY A 47 -17.45 -0.38 -17.53
CA GLY A 47 -17.69 -1.44 -18.53
C GLY A 47 -17.25 -2.82 -18.06
N CYS A 48 -16.07 -2.93 -17.43
CA CYS A 48 -15.53 -4.21 -16.94
C CYS A 48 -16.40 -4.87 -15.85
N TYR A 49 -17.31 -4.12 -15.24
CA TYR A 49 -18.31 -4.62 -14.29
C TYR A 49 -19.75 -4.66 -14.87
N GLY A 50 -19.91 -4.41 -16.16
CA GLY A 50 -21.17 -4.60 -16.88
C GLY A 50 -21.98 -3.34 -17.15
N ALA A 51 -21.39 -2.15 -17.04
CA ALA A 51 -22.03 -0.91 -17.48
C ALA A 51 -22.44 -1.01 -18.95
N ARG A 52 -23.68 -0.68 -19.26
CA ARG A 52 -24.23 -0.76 -20.63
C ARG A 52 -24.29 0.60 -21.34
N HIS A 53 -24.37 1.67 -20.57
CA HIS A 53 -24.60 3.02 -21.09
C HIS A 53 -23.35 3.92 -20.97
N ILE A 54 -22.40 3.53 -20.15
CA ILE A 54 -21.14 4.27 -19.92
C ILE A 54 -19.99 3.46 -20.53
N ARG A 55 -19.20 4.11 -21.35
CA ARG A 55 -18.01 3.48 -21.96
C ARG A 55 -16.76 3.88 -21.20
N THR A 56 -16.02 2.91 -20.67
CA THR A 56 -14.81 3.11 -19.88
C THR A 56 -13.62 2.33 -20.45
N PRO A 57 -13.23 2.55 -21.73
CA PRO A 57 -12.29 1.68 -22.44
C PRO A 57 -10.91 1.59 -21.76
N ASN A 58 -10.45 2.68 -21.14
CA ASN A 58 -9.14 2.67 -20.46
C ASN A 58 -9.20 1.91 -19.12
N ILE A 59 -10.29 2.05 -18.37
CA ILE A 59 -10.50 1.28 -17.13
C ILE A 59 -10.69 -0.21 -17.47
N ASP A 60 -11.46 -0.51 -18.51
CA ASP A 60 -11.68 -1.87 -18.99
C ASP A 60 -10.37 -2.53 -19.42
N ARG A 61 -9.46 -1.77 -20.05
CA ARG A 61 -8.13 -2.24 -20.40
C ARG A 61 -7.30 -2.55 -19.16
N ILE A 62 -7.27 -1.70 -18.15
CA ILE A 62 -6.58 -1.97 -16.88
C ILE A 62 -7.11 -3.26 -16.25
N ALA A 63 -8.42 -3.46 -16.27
CA ALA A 63 -9.04 -4.67 -15.74
C ALA A 63 -8.67 -5.93 -16.54
N ALA A 64 -8.50 -5.81 -17.85
CA ALA A 64 -8.13 -6.92 -18.73
C ALA A 64 -6.64 -7.30 -18.66
N GLU A 65 -5.78 -6.29 -18.49
CA GLU A 65 -4.31 -6.47 -18.41
C GLU A 65 -3.82 -6.76 -16.99
N GLY A 66 -4.62 -6.49 -15.97
CA GLY A 66 -4.28 -6.62 -14.56
C GLY A 66 -5.21 -7.53 -13.79
N MET A 67 -5.59 -7.10 -12.60
CA MET A 67 -6.48 -7.85 -11.71
C MET A 67 -7.77 -7.07 -11.46
N LYS A 68 -8.89 -7.76 -11.60
CA LYS A 68 -10.22 -7.23 -11.31
C LYS A 68 -10.78 -7.89 -10.03
N PHE A 69 -11.12 -7.07 -9.04
CA PHE A 69 -11.75 -7.53 -7.82
C PHE A 69 -13.27 -7.55 -7.99
N THR A 70 -13.89 -8.69 -7.74
CA THR A 70 -15.35 -8.86 -7.80
C THR A 70 -16.04 -8.56 -6.46
N ASN A 71 -15.29 -8.62 -5.36
CA ASN A 71 -15.77 -8.40 -4.00
C ASN A 71 -14.81 -7.47 -3.26
N PHE A 72 -14.80 -6.20 -3.63
CA PHE A 72 -14.04 -5.16 -2.98
C PHE A 72 -14.99 -4.17 -2.32
N TYR A 73 -14.76 -3.88 -1.05
CA TYR A 73 -15.62 -3.01 -0.26
C TYR A 73 -14.79 -1.94 0.44
N VAL A 74 -15.31 -0.72 0.50
CA VAL A 74 -14.75 0.35 1.31
C VAL A 74 -15.15 0.18 2.79
N ALA A 75 -14.38 0.74 3.69
CA ALA A 75 -14.62 0.58 5.13
C ALA A 75 -15.91 1.26 5.60
N GLN A 76 -16.33 2.34 4.95
CA GLN A 76 -17.60 3.04 5.17
C GLN A 76 -18.10 3.69 3.88
N PRO A 77 -19.41 3.80 3.67
CA PRO A 77 -20.00 4.35 2.43
C PRO A 77 -20.03 5.89 2.43
N VAL A 78 -18.97 6.54 2.93
CA VAL A 78 -18.83 8.01 2.93
C VAL A 78 -17.39 8.41 2.63
N CYS A 79 -17.23 9.52 1.95
CA CYS A 79 -15.97 9.97 1.38
C CYS A 79 -14.83 10.09 2.40
N THR A 80 -15.01 10.82 3.49
CA THR A 80 -13.95 11.05 4.49
C THR A 80 -13.54 9.75 5.17
N ALA A 81 -14.50 8.97 5.65
CA ALA A 81 -14.21 7.76 6.39
C ALA A 81 -13.55 6.68 5.51
N SER A 82 -14.02 6.49 4.27
CA SER A 82 -13.39 5.53 3.34
C SER A 82 -11.98 5.97 2.94
N ARG A 83 -11.76 7.27 2.71
CA ARG A 83 -10.43 7.82 2.39
C ARG A 83 -9.46 7.72 3.56
N ALA A 84 -9.93 8.00 4.79
CA ALA A 84 -9.12 7.83 5.99
C ALA A 84 -8.69 6.37 6.19
N ALA A 85 -9.60 5.43 5.97
CA ALA A 85 -9.29 4.01 6.04
C ALA A 85 -8.26 3.58 4.98
N LEU A 86 -8.42 4.05 3.74
CA LEU A 86 -7.48 3.81 2.66
C LEU A 86 -6.07 4.33 2.99
N LEU A 87 -5.97 5.58 3.43
CA LEU A 87 -4.69 6.24 3.69
C LEU A 87 -3.96 5.66 4.90
N SER A 88 -4.70 5.23 5.92
CA SER A 88 -4.12 4.72 7.18
C SER A 88 -3.98 3.20 7.24
N GLY A 89 -4.63 2.47 6.31
CA GLY A 89 -4.71 1.01 6.37
C GLY A 89 -5.52 0.48 7.57
N CYS A 90 -6.33 1.35 8.21
CA CYS A 90 -7.11 1.02 9.40
C CYS A 90 -8.60 1.29 9.15
N TYR A 91 -9.47 0.60 9.87
CA TYR A 91 -10.88 1.02 9.90
C TYR A 91 -10.97 2.48 10.38
N SER A 92 -11.77 3.28 9.69
CA SER A 92 -11.89 4.72 9.95
C SER A 92 -12.30 5.05 11.39
N ASN A 93 -13.11 4.21 12.02
CA ASN A 93 -13.51 4.35 13.43
C ASN A 93 -12.30 4.28 14.37
N ARG A 94 -11.32 3.43 14.08
CA ARG A 94 -10.10 3.30 14.88
C ARG A 94 -9.27 4.58 14.88
N VAL A 95 -9.24 5.28 13.76
CA VAL A 95 -8.50 6.55 13.61
C VAL A 95 -9.39 7.78 13.85
N GLY A 96 -10.57 7.59 14.45
CA GLY A 96 -11.49 8.66 14.84
C GLY A 96 -12.21 9.35 13.68
N MET A 97 -12.17 8.78 12.48
CA MET A 97 -12.75 9.37 11.28
C MET A 97 -14.08 8.69 10.94
N VAL A 98 -15.16 9.21 11.53
CA VAL A 98 -16.51 8.68 11.36
C VAL A 98 -17.35 9.66 10.55
N GLY A 99 -18.05 9.17 9.54
CA GLY A 99 -18.92 9.99 8.69
C GLY A 99 -18.15 10.88 7.70
N ALA A 100 -18.82 11.89 7.19
CA ALA A 100 -18.28 12.88 6.26
C ALA A 100 -17.92 14.18 6.98
N LEU A 101 -16.73 14.69 6.77
CA LEU A 101 -16.31 15.99 7.23
C LEU A 101 -16.69 17.07 6.22
N ASN A 102 -16.88 18.30 6.69
CA ASN A 102 -17.06 19.48 5.88
C ASN A 102 -15.97 20.53 6.20
N HIS A 103 -16.02 21.68 5.53
CA HIS A 103 -15.01 22.74 5.66
C HIS A 103 -14.93 23.37 7.07
N THR A 104 -15.94 23.17 7.92
CA THR A 104 -15.96 23.68 9.30
C THR A 104 -15.61 22.61 10.34
N SER A 105 -15.40 21.37 9.91
CA SER A 105 -15.08 20.26 10.83
C SER A 105 -13.70 20.46 11.45
N PRO A 106 -13.58 20.50 12.78
CA PRO A 106 -12.30 20.75 13.45
C PRO A 106 -11.42 19.49 13.58
N THR A 107 -11.90 18.35 13.09
CA THR A 107 -11.27 17.05 13.26
C THR A 107 -10.57 16.60 11.98
N GLY A 108 -9.55 15.77 12.12
CA GLY A 108 -8.83 15.11 11.05
C GLY A 108 -8.09 13.88 11.55
N ILE A 109 -7.41 13.18 10.67
CA ILE A 109 -6.57 12.04 11.07
C ILE A 109 -5.50 12.57 12.02
N HIS A 110 -5.35 11.89 13.17
CA HIS A 110 -4.38 12.32 14.19
C HIS A 110 -2.94 12.29 13.63
N PRO A 111 -2.09 13.31 13.89
CA PRO A 111 -0.74 13.39 13.32
C PRO A 111 0.19 12.20 13.64
N ARG A 112 -0.10 11.42 14.68
CA ARG A 112 0.64 10.21 15.02
C ARG A 112 0.25 8.99 14.21
N GLU A 113 -0.84 9.05 13.44
CA GLU A 113 -1.22 7.94 12.56
C GLU A 113 -0.29 7.90 11.35
N LYS A 114 0.24 6.72 11.06
CA LYS A 114 1.07 6.50 9.87
C LYS A 114 0.19 6.34 8.63
N LEU A 115 0.43 7.18 7.65
CA LEU A 115 -0.24 7.09 6.35
C LEU A 115 0.65 6.34 5.35
N ILE A 116 0.03 5.75 4.34
CA ILE A 116 0.75 5.06 3.25
C ILE A 116 1.80 5.97 2.60
N SER A 117 1.50 7.26 2.43
CA SER A 117 2.45 8.24 1.89
C SER A 117 3.68 8.42 2.79
N SER A 118 3.51 8.42 4.11
CA SER A 118 4.62 8.51 5.06
C SER A 118 5.49 7.26 5.03
N LEU A 119 4.88 6.07 4.98
CA LEU A 119 5.60 4.81 4.85
C LEU A 119 6.41 4.75 3.55
N LEU A 120 5.82 5.17 2.43
CA LEU A 120 6.51 5.19 1.14
C LEU A 120 7.69 6.16 1.15
N LYS A 121 7.57 7.32 1.83
CA LYS A 121 8.70 8.24 2.02
C LYS A 121 9.86 7.62 2.79
N GLU A 122 9.57 6.85 3.85
CA GLU A 122 10.58 6.11 4.61
C GLU A 122 11.35 5.11 3.70
N HIS A 123 10.71 4.66 2.62
CA HIS A 123 11.30 3.78 1.60
C HIS A 123 11.86 4.53 0.38
N GLY A 124 12.02 5.86 0.45
CA GLY A 124 12.66 6.66 -0.59
C GLY A 124 11.76 7.05 -1.77
N TYR A 125 10.45 6.92 -1.65
CA TYR A 125 9.52 7.42 -2.66
C TYR A 125 9.25 8.92 -2.48
N ALA A 126 9.19 9.65 -3.59
CA ALA A 126 8.50 10.93 -3.63
C ALA A 126 6.99 10.69 -3.65
N THR A 127 6.22 11.39 -2.82
CA THR A 127 4.78 11.20 -2.73
C THR A 127 4.03 12.50 -2.96
N ALA A 128 2.91 12.44 -3.67
CA ALA A 128 2.02 13.57 -3.91
C ALA A 128 0.56 13.09 -3.87
N ALA A 129 -0.35 14.00 -3.56
CA ALA A 129 -1.79 13.78 -3.65
C ALA A 129 -2.44 14.98 -4.37
N TYR A 130 -3.38 14.69 -5.24
CA TYR A 130 -4.10 15.70 -6.03
C TYR A 130 -5.60 15.42 -5.97
N GLY A 131 -6.39 16.48 -6.07
CA GLY A 131 -7.85 16.42 -6.09
C GLY A 131 -8.47 16.68 -4.72
N LYS A 132 -9.49 15.90 -4.41
CA LYS A 132 -10.33 16.10 -3.23
C LYS A 132 -9.63 15.63 -1.95
#